data_8cb42bf7537599cbde0c0330d8336156
#
_entry.id   8cb42bf7537599cbde0c0330d8336156
#
_cell.length_a   1.000
_cell.length_b   1.000
_cell.length_c   1.000
_cell.angle_alpha   90.00
_cell.angle_beta   90.00
_cell.angle_gamma   90.00
#
_symmetry.space_group_name_H-M   'P 1'
#
loop_
_entity.id
_entity.type
_entity.pdbx_description
1 polymer ?
#
loop_
_entity_poly.entity_id
_entity_poly.type
_entity_poly.pdbx_seq_one_letter_code
_entity_poly.pdbx_strand_id
1 'polypeptide(L)'
;MFKSIFNTAIVLVLALGGGIWSVDKVLDRFEGFGELKVGVWSAYPAAGTSDADPYSKARAARKAYLPLGTAEGLPFYARSDNGGRTLRRGCTYRLSGLTPPARFWTVYPATPDLEPIKPREGLQEALHSREVLYDDDGSVTITIGPDAAPGNWLPVEGSGDFVLVMTLYDTPAASSSGLSDLVMPGLVRIAGANPGACRG
;
A
#
# COMPACT_ATOMS: atom_id res chain seq x y z
N MET A 1 -16.42 24.73 46.94
CA MET A 1 -15.08 24.34 46.48
C MET A 1 -15.01 22.92 45.89
N PHE A 2 -15.47 21.87 46.59
CA PHE A 2 -15.39 20.47 46.12
C PHE A 2 -16.13 20.23 44.80
N LYS A 3 -17.33 20.73 44.59
CA LYS A 3 -18.10 20.62 43.33
C LYS A 3 -17.37 21.30 42.14
N SER A 4 -16.72 22.43 42.38
CA SER A 4 -15.98 23.13 41.33
C SER A 4 -14.74 22.32 40.89
N ILE A 5 -13.97 21.77 41.84
CA ILE A 5 -12.81 20.93 41.56
C ILE A 5 -13.24 19.66 40.83
N PHE A 6 -14.35 19.04 41.25
CA PHE A 6 -14.88 17.85 40.62
C PHE A 6 -15.33 18.11 39.17
N ASN A 7 -16.04 19.20 38.90
CA ASN A 7 -16.46 19.58 37.55
C ASN A 7 -15.25 19.90 36.65
N THR A 8 -14.23 20.61 37.19
CA THR A 8 -13.01 20.90 36.45
C THR A 8 -12.27 19.61 36.10
N ALA A 9 -12.18 18.66 37.04
CA ALA A 9 -11.58 17.36 36.78
C ALA A 9 -12.30 16.57 35.67
N ILE A 10 -13.65 16.57 35.70
CA ILE A 10 -14.44 15.91 34.63
C ILE A 10 -14.17 16.58 33.28
N VAL A 11 -14.19 17.90 33.20
CA VAL A 11 -13.95 18.61 31.97
C VAL A 11 -12.54 18.30 31.42
N LEU A 12 -11.53 18.28 32.28
CA LEU A 12 -10.16 17.90 31.87
C LEU A 12 -10.07 16.46 31.37
N VAL A 13 -10.68 15.51 32.07
CA VAL A 13 -10.70 14.10 31.66
C VAL A 13 -11.39 13.93 30.28
N LEU A 14 -12.54 14.59 30.09
CA LEU A 14 -13.25 14.53 28.81
C LEU A 14 -12.48 15.22 27.68
N ALA A 15 -11.89 16.37 27.94
CA ALA A 15 -11.14 17.11 26.92
C ALA A 15 -9.85 16.40 26.54
N LEU A 16 -9.03 15.98 27.51
CA LEU A 16 -7.77 15.30 27.23
C LEU A 16 -8.01 13.88 26.76
N GLY A 17 -8.86 13.11 27.43
CA GLY A 17 -9.15 11.73 27.04
C GLY A 17 -9.86 11.64 25.68
N GLY A 18 -10.85 12.49 25.44
CA GLY A 18 -11.53 12.59 24.15
C GLY A 18 -10.59 13.09 23.03
N GLY A 19 -9.75 14.07 23.34
CA GLY A 19 -8.74 14.57 22.41
C GLY A 19 -7.73 13.49 22.01
N ILE A 20 -7.14 12.80 22.96
CA ILE A 20 -6.17 11.71 22.71
C ILE A 20 -6.83 10.60 21.89
N TRP A 21 -8.03 10.17 22.31
CA TRP A 21 -8.76 9.11 21.59
C TRP A 21 -9.09 9.50 20.15
N SER A 22 -9.53 10.74 19.91
CA SER A 22 -9.87 11.22 18.56
C SER A 22 -8.64 11.28 17.65
N VAL A 23 -7.50 11.79 18.15
CA VAL A 23 -6.24 11.84 17.41
C VAL A 23 -5.75 10.42 17.08
N ASP A 24 -5.81 9.51 18.05
CA ASP A 24 -5.45 8.11 17.85
C ASP A 24 -6.23 7.48 16.69
N LYS A 25 -7.55 7.64 16.69
CA LYS A 25 -8.43 7.14 15.62
C LYS A 25 -8.18 7.79 14.26
N VAL A 26 -7.87 9.07 14.23
CA VAL A 26 -7.54 9.78 12.99
C VAL A 26 -6.21 9.28 12.44
N LEU A 27 -5.17 9.18 13.26
CA LEU A 27 -3.85 8.70 12.85
C LEU A 27 -3.87 7.25 12.35
N ASP A 28 -4.75 6.40 12.87
CA ASP A 28 -4.89 5.02 12.41
C ASP A 28 -5.56 4.90 11.03
N ARG A 29 -6.49 5.80 10.70
CA ARG A 29 -7.33 5.71 9.50
C ARG A 29 -6.92 6.65 8.37
N PHE A 30 -6.35 7.78 8.72
CA PHE A 30 -6.02 8.84 7.78
C PHE A 30 -4.59 8.65 7.24
N GLU A 31 -4.46 8.44 5.94
CA GLU A 31 -3.17 8.17 5.30
C GLU A 31 -2.41 9.42 4.85
N GLY A 32 -3.03 10.61 4.97
CA GLY A 32 -2.43 11.90 4.60
C GLY A 32 -3.27 12.67 3.58
N PHE A 33 -2.87 13.90 3.34
CA PHE A 33 -3.43 14.74 2.28
C PHE A 33 -2.65 14.56 0.98
N GLY A 34 -3.31 14.90 -0.16
CA GLY A 34 -2.66 14.83 -1.46
C GLY A 34 -2.53 13.42 -2.01
N GLU A 35 -3.54 12.56 -1.74
CA GLU A 35 -3.61 11.24 -2.36
C GLU A 35 -3.64 11.38 -3.88
N LEU A 36 -2.69 10.75 -4.54
CA LEU A 36 -2.69 10.50 -5.98
C LEU A 36 -3.35 9.15 -6.23
N LYS A 37 -4.40 9.12 -7.05
CA LYS A 37 -5.12 7.89 -7.38
C LYS A 37 -5.03 7.58 -8.87
N VAL A 38 -4.52 6.39 -9.19
CA VAL A 38 -4.40 5.89 -10.57
C VAL A 38 -4.97 4.48 -10.63
N GLY A 39 -6.18 4.34 -11.15
CA GLY A 39 -6.90 3.06 -11.11
C GLY A 39 -7.12 2.58 -9.67
N VAL A 40 -6.60 1.40 -9.34
CA VAL A 40 -6.66 0.81 -7.98
C VAL A 40 -5.51 1.25 -7.07
N TRP A 41 -4.55 1.98 -7.62
CA TRP A 41 -3.35 2.41 -6.92
C TRP A 41 -3.52 3.79 -6.30
N SER A 42 -3.04 3.92 -5.07
CA SER A 42 -2.92 5.21 -4.39
C SER A 42 -1.48 5.45 -3.97
N ALA A 43 -1.06 6.71 -4.03
CA ALA A 43 0.27 7.14 -3.58
C ALA A 43 0.17 8.50 -2.89
N TYR A 44 1.18 8.83 -2.08
CA TYR A 44 1.27 10.09 -1.35
C TYR A 44 2.61 10.76 -1.65
N PRO A 45 2.75 11.48 -2.78
CA PRO A 45 4.03 12.02 -3.23
C PRO A 45 4.68 12.99 -2.22
N ALA A 46 3.88 13.72 -1.45
CA ALA A 46 4.36 14.66 -0.44
C ALA A 46 4.84 14.00 0.85
N ALA A 47 4.53 12.71 1.11
CA ALA A 47 4.75 12.09 2.43
C ALA A 47 6.20 12.10 2.91
N GLY A 48 7.17 12.00 1.99
CA GLY A 48 8.62 12.02 2.30
C GLY A 48 9.28 13.38 2.13
N THR A 49 8.52 14.46 2.01
CA THR A 49 9.04 15.82 1.76
C THR A 49 8.88 16.73 2.97
N SER A 50 9.51 17.93 2.90
CA SER A 50 9.28 19.00 3.88
C SER A 50 7.82 19.45 3.93
N ASP A 51 7.11 19.33 2.81
CA ASP A 51 5.73 19.78 2.63
C ASP A 51 4.69 18.72 3.07
N ALA A 52 5.17 17.58 3.60
CA ALA A 52 4.29 16.57 4.19
C ALA A 52 3.41 17.19 5.28
N ASP A 53 2.13 16.83 5.28
CA ASP A 53 1.19 17.32 6.27
C ASP A 53 1.53 16.81 7.69
N PRO A 54 1.06 17.48 8.76
CA PRO A 54 1.37 17.11 10.13
C PRO A 54 0.92 15.70 10.51
N TYR A 55 -0.18 15.21 9.94
CA TYR A 55 -0.71 13.87 10.24
C TYR A 55 0.18 12.78 9.62
N SER A 56 0.62 12.96 8.37
CA SER A 56 1.58 12.07 7.71
C SER A 56 2.89 12.00 8.49
N LYS A 57 3.43 13.14 8.95
CA LYS A 57 4.62 13.20 9.80
C LYS A 57 4.43 12.49 11.14
N ALA A 58 3.31 12.74 11.82
CA ALA A 58 3.01 12.11 13.10
C ALA A 58 2.84 10.59 12.96
N ARG A 59 2.21 10.12 11.88
CA ARG A 59 2.03 8.70 11.59
C ARG A 59 3.38 8.01 11.29
N ALA A 60 4.23 8.64 10.48
CA ALA A 60 5.56 8.13 10.19
C ALA A 60 6.40 7.98 11.47
N ALA A 61 6.38 9.01 12.34
CA ALA A 61 7.05 8.97 13.63
C ALA A 61 6.49 7.89 14.55
N ARG A 62 5.14 7.74 14.63
CA ARG A 62 4.48 6.72 15.46
C ARG A 62 4.78 5.29 15.01
N LYS A 63 4.80 5.05 13.69
CA LYS A 63 5.09 3.73 13.10
C LYS A 63 6.60 3.48 12.93
N ALA A 64 7.45 4.43 13.31
CA ALA A 64 8.90 4.38 13.19
C ALA A 64 9.37 3.99 11.77
N TYR A 65 8.67 4.45 10.71
CA TYR A 65 9.10 4.28 9.33
C TYR A 65 9.54 5.61 8.72
N LEU A 66 10.48 5.54 7.79
CA LEU A 66 10.95 6.70 7.04
C LEU A 66 10.34 6.66 5.63
N PRO A 67 9.42 7.58 5.29
CA PRO A 67 8.88 7.65 3.93
C PRO A 67 10.00 8.04 2.95
N LEU A 68 9.96 7.47 1.75
CA LEU A 68 10.89 7.82 0.67
C LEU A 68 10.72 9.28 0.26
N GLY A 69 11.83 9.98 0.07
CA GLY A 69 11.84 11.29 -0.55
C GLY A 69 11.50 11.21 -2.05
N THR A 70 10.99 12.30 -2.63
CA THR A 70 10.60 12.34 -4.06
C THR A 70 11.74 11.99 -5.02
N ALA A 71 12.99 12.27 -4.63
CA ALA A 71 14.18 11.93 -5.42
C ALA A 71 14.55 10.45 -5.31
N GLU A 72 14.08 9.75 -4.29
CA GLU A 72 14.42 8.34 -4.04
C GLU A 72 13.42 7.41 -4.72
N GLY A 73 12.14 7.71 -4.62
CA GLY A 73 11.08 6.90 -5.20
C GLY A 73 9.69 7.23 -4.69
N LEU A 74 8.71 6.56 -5.27
CA LEU A 74 7.30 6.73 -4.92
C LEU A 74 6.63 5.36 -4.74
N PRO A 75 6.18 5.01 -3.54
CA PRO A 75 5.40 3.80 -3.30
C PRO A 75 3.93 4.01 -3.68
N PHE A 76 3.38 3.03 -4.39
CA PHE A 76 1.97 2.89 -4.74
C PHE A 76 1.36 1.73 -3.99
N TYR A 77 0.15 1.90 -3.50
CA TYR A 77 -0.57 0.94 -2.69
C TYR A 77 -1.87 0.53 -3.38
N ALA A 78 -2.07 -0.76 -3.66
CA ALA A 78 -3.36 -1.29 -4.09
C ALA A 78 -3.98 -2.10 -2.95
N ARG A 79 -5.16 -1.69 -2.49
CA ARG A 79 -5.93 -2.35 -1.42
C ARG A 79 -7.12 -3.14 -1.97
N SER A 80 -7.48 -2.90 -3.22
CA SER A 80 -8.58 -3.55 -3.92
C SER A 80 -8.22 -3.93 -5.34
N ASP A 81 -8.96 -4.87 -5.90
CA ASP A 81 -8.88 -5.20 -7.32
C ASP A 81 -9.64 -4.17 -8.17
N ASN A 82 -9.56 -4.28 -9.51
CA ASN A 82 -10.28 -3.41 -10.45
C ASN A 82 -11.80 -3.46 -10.28
N GLY A 83 -12.34 -4.49 -9.64
CA GLY A 83 -13.73 -4.59 -9.27
C GLY A 83 -14.10 -3.95 -7.94
N GLY A 84 -13.15 -3.29 -7.27
CA GLY A 84 -13.34 -2.64 -5.96
C GLY A 84 -13.38 -3.60 -4.77
N ARG A 85 -13.04 -4.88 -4.95
CA ARG A 85 -13.04 -5.87 -3.87
C ARG A 85 -11.70 -5.87 -3.16
N THR A 86 -11.70 -5.85 -1.84
CA THR A 86 -10.49 -5.93 -1.00
C THR A 86 -9.62 -7.14 -1.37
N LEU A 87 -8.32 -6.95 -1.39
CA LEU A 87 -7.37 -8.02 -1.68
C LEU A 87 -7.26 -8.97 -0.49
N ARG A 88 -7.39 -10.30 -0.77
CA ARG A 88 -7.35 -11.36 0.24
C ARG A 88 -6.29 -12.38 -0.10
N ARG A 89 -5.54 -12.84 0.88
CA ARG A 89 -4.40 -13.76 0.72
C ARG A 89 -4.80 -15.13 0.15
N GLY A 90 -6.04 -15.61 0.40
CA GLY A 90 -6.56 -16.85 -0.16
C GLY A 90 -7.03 -16.76 -1.61
N CYS A 91 -6.99 -15.58 -2.23
CA CYS A 91 -7.41 -15.35 -3.61
C CYS A 91 -6.21 -15.25 -4.55
N THR A 92 -6.44 -15.55 -5.82
CA THR A 92 -5.44 -15.37 -6.88
C THR A 92 -5.78 -14.14 -7.71
N TYR A 93 -4.76 -13.34 -8.00
CA TYR A 93 -4.89 -12.12 -8.78
C TYR A 93 -3.91 -12.14 -9.96
N ARG A 94 -4.26 -11.41 -11.00
CA ARG A 94 -3.37 -11.10 -12.13
C ARG A 94 -3.13 -9.59 -12.12
N LEU A 95 -1.87 -9.22 -11.97
CA LEU A 95 -1.39 -7.88 -12.21
C LEU A 95 -0.89 -7.83 -13.65
N SER A 96 -1.43 -6.96 -14.49
CA SER A 96 -1.03 -6.91 -15.91
C SER A 96 -1.12 -5.51 -16.49
N GLY A 97 -0.19 -5.19 -17.38
CA GLY A 97 -0.11 -3.94 -18.11
C GLY A 97 1.28 -3.32 -18.13
N LEU A 98 1.35 -2.14 -18.73
CA LEU A 98 2.58 -1.34 -18.72
C LEU A 98 2.87 -0.82 -17.31
N THR A 99 4.16 -0.77 -16.97
CA THR A 99 4.64 -0.13 -15.75
C THR A 99 5.04 1.31 -16.05
N PRO A 100 4.88 2.24 -15.10
CA PRO A 100 5.36 3.60 -15.29
C PRO A 100 6.86 3.66 -15.54
N PRO A 101 7.34 4.68 -16.24
CA PRO A 101 8.78 4.91 -16.42
C PRO A 101 9.46 5.03 -15.05
N ALA A 102 10.41 4.15 -14.79
CA ALA A 102 11.24 4.17 -13.60
C ALA A 102 12.57 3.48 -13.93
N ARG A 103 13.65 3.88 -13.27
CA ARG A 103 14.93 3.17 -13.41
C ARG A 103 14.86 1.74 -12.85
N PHE A 104 14.06 1.58 -11.79
CA PHE A 104 13.85 0.32 -11.10
C PHE A 104 12.49 0.34 -10.40
N TRP A 105 11.82 -0.80 -10.33
CA TRP A 105 10.63 -0.95 -9.50
C TRP A 105 10.64 -2.30 -8.77
N THR A 106 9.95 -2.31 -7.65
CA THR A 106 9.69 -3.53 -6.87
C THR A 106 8.21 -3.70 -6.63
N VAL A 107 7.74 -4.94 -6.49
CA VAL A 107 6.37 -5.25 -6.07
C VAL A 107 6.40 -6.35 -5.02
N TYR A 108 5.67 -6.15 -3.91
CA TYR A 108 5.59 -7.10 -2.82
C TYR A 108 4.25 -7.00 -2.08
N PRO A 109 3.79 -8.10 -1.45
CA PRO A 109 2.60 -8.09 -0.62
C PRO A 109 2.94 -7.61 0.80
N ALA A 110 2.05 -6.81 1.39
CA ALA A 110 2.16 -6.32 2.76
C ALA A 110 0.85 -6.53 3.52
N THR A 111 0.94 -6.51 4.84
CA THR A 111 -0.24 -6.45 5.71
C THR A 111 -0.97 -5.11 5.54
N PRO A 112 -2.23 -4.95 6.02
CA PRO A 112 -2.88 -3.64 6.04
C PRO A 112 -2.08 -2.53 6.74
N ASP A 113 -1.20 -2.92 7.67
CA ASP A 113 -0.27 -2.02 8.37
C ASP A 113 1.04 -1.75 7.61
N LEU A 114 1.15 -2.25 6.37
CA LEU A 114 2.29 -2.11 5.47
C LEU A 114 3.56 -2.88 5.89
N GLU A 115 3.43 -3.88 6.75
CA GLU A 115 4.51 -4.81 7.06
C GLU A 115 4.62 -5.86 5.94
N PRO A 116 5.81 -6.11 5.36
CA PRO A 116 5.99 -7.12 4.33
C PRO A 116 5.52 -8.52 4.79
N ILE A 117 4.75 -9.19 3.93
CA ILE A 117 4.31 -10.57 4.18
C ILE A 117 5.42 -11.50 3.67
N LYS A 118 6.00 -12.26 4.60
CA LYS A 118 7.01 -13.27 4.26
C LYS A 118 6.31 -14.56 3.84
N PRO A 119 6.63 -15.09 2.67
CA PRO A 119 6.19 -16.41 2.25
C PRO A 119 6.98 -17.50 2.99
N ARG A 120 6.69 -18.78 2.70
CA ARG A 120 7.50 -19.92 3.17
C ARG A 120 8.96 -19.77 2.72
N GLU A 121 9.85 -20.34 3.54
CA GLU A 121 11.29 -20.37 3.25
C GLU A 121 11.58 -20.95 1.85
N GLY A 122 12.47 -20.28 1.12
CA GLY A 122 12.83 -20.64 -0.25
C GLY A 122 11.97 -20.01 -1.35
N LEU A 123 10.91 -19.29 -0.99
CA LEU A 123 10.12 -18.52 -1.96
C LEU A 123 10.51 -17.04 -1.94
N GLN A 124 10.33 -16.39 -3.08
CA GLN A 124 10.63 -14.96 -3.20
C GLN A 124 9.62 -14.09 -2.46
N GLU A 125 10.11 -13.10 -1.73
CA GLU A 125 9.29 -12.16 -0.95
C GLU A 125 8.79 -10.99 -1.81
N ALA A 126 9.47 -10.69 -2.89
CA ALA A 126 9.19 -9.58 -3.80
C ALA A 126 9.63 -9.93 -5.22
N LEU A 127 9.07 -9.23 -6.20
CA LEU A 127 9.55 -9.21 -7.57
C LEU A 127 10.07 -7.82 -7.92
N HIS A 128 10.98 -7.73 -8.86
CA HIS A 128 11.52 -6.46 -9.33
C HIS A 128 11.74 -6.42 -10.85
N SER A 129 11.88 -5.21 -11.38
CA SER A 129 11.91 -4.93 -12.81
C SER A 129 13.02 -5.65 -13.61
N ARG A 130 14.08 -6.15 -12.94
CA ARG A 130 15.22 -6.79 -13.61
C ARG A 130 15.16 -8.32 -13.62
N GLU A 131 14.18 -8.91 -12.94
CA GLU A 131 14.03 -10.37 -12.88
C GLU A 131 12.72 -10.87 -13.48
N VAL A 132 11.74 -9.97 -13.70
CA VAL A 132 10.46 -10.34 -14.31
C VAL A 132 10.61 -10.58 -15.81
N LEU A 133 9.80 -11.50 -16.32
CA LEU A 133 9.60 -11.70 -17.74
C LEU A 133 8.62 -10.64 -18.26
N TYR A 134 9.01 -9.94 -19.31
CA TYR A 134 8.16 -8.98 -20.00
C TYR A 134 7.52 -9.61 -21.23
N ASP A 135 6.32 -9.17 -21.55
CA ASP A 135 5.66 -9.49 -22.81
C ASP A 135 6.27 -8.69 -23.97
N ASP A 136 6.01 -9.09 -25.24
CA ASP A 136 6.63 -8.48 -26.44
C ASP A 136 6.32 -6.99 -26.59
N ASP A 137 5.23 -6.50 -26.00
CA ASP A 137 4.82 -5.09 -25.98
C ASP A 137 5.43 -4.28 -24.82
N GLY A 138 6.29 -4.92 -24.02
CA GLY A 138 6.90 -4.31 -22.83
C GLY A 138 5.99 -4.30 -21.60
N SER A 139 4.81 -4.87 -21.67
CA SER A 139 3.95 -5.07 -20.49
C SER A 139 4.49 -6.18 -19.59
N VAL A 140 4.02 -6.22 -18.36
CA VAL A 140 4.33 -7.28 -17.41
C VAL A 140 3.04 -7.97 -16.98
N THR A 141 3.10 -9.29 -16.87
CA THR A 141 2.02 -10.09 -16.29
C THR A 141 2.57 -10.85 -15.08
N ILE A 142 1.99 -10.62 -13.90
CA ILE A 142 2.38 -11.27 -12.64
C ILE A 142 1.14 -11.95 -12.03
N THR A 143 1.27 -13.24 -11.74
CA THR A 143 0.27 -13.96 -10.95
C THR A 143 0.59 -13.81 -9.47
N ILE A 144 -0.39 -13.40 -8.66
CA ILE A 144 -0.23 -13.15 -7.21
C ILE A 144 -1.19 -14.07 -6.48
N GLY A 145 -0.69 -14.93 -5.61
CA GLY A 145 -1.55 -15.86 -4.88
C GLY A 145 -0.81 -17.00 -4.19
N PRO A 146 -1.56 -17.86 -3.46
CA PRO A 146 -0.97 -18.92 -2.66
C PRO A 146 -0.41 -20.09 -3.48
N ASP A 147 -0.94 -20.32 -4.68
CA ASP A 147 -0.58 -21.44 -5.52
C ASP A 147 0.46 -21.03 -6.57
N ALA A 148 1.48 -21.86 -6.76
CA ALA A 148 2.51 -21.62 -7.78
C ALA A 148 1.90 -21.51 -9.18
N ALA A 149 2.39 -20.57 -9.96
CA ALA A 149 1.91 -20.32 -11.32
C ALA A 149 3.10 -20.17 -12.29
N PRO A 150 2.89 -20.48 -13.57
CA PRO A 150 3.93 -20.28 -14.58
C PRO A 150 4.19 -18.79 -14.82
N GLY A 151 5.39 -18.46 -15.28
CA GLY A 151 5.84 -17.10 -15.54
C GLY A 151 6.19 -16.34 -14.27
N ASN A 152 5.87 -15.06 -14.21
CA ASN A 152 6.11 -14.27 -13.01
C ASN A 152 5.06 -14.62 -11.95
N TRP A 153 5.48 -15.16 -10.84
CA TRP A 153 4.62 -15.51 -9.71
C TRP A 153 5.11 -14.86 -8.42
N LEU A 154 4.20 -14.18 -7.73
CA LEU A 154 4.43 -13.58 -6.42
C LEU A 154 3.61 -14.34 -5.37
N PRO A 155 4.23 -15.12 -4.48
CA PRO A 155 3.54 -15.89 -3.47
C PRO A 155 2.92 -15.00 -2.40
N VAL A 156 1.64 -15.25 -2.07
CA VAL A 156 0.93 -14.61 -0.96
C VAL A 156 0.20 -15.68 -0.19
N GLU A 157 0.71 -16.03 0.97
CA GLU A 157 0.19 -17.12 1.79
C GLU A 157 -0.54 -16.61 3.05
N GLY A 158 -1.32 -17.52 3.66
CA GLY A 158 -2.06 -17.24 4.88
C GLY A 158 -3.48 -16.76 4.65
N SER A 159 -4.05 -16.10 5.63
CA SER A 159 -5.44 -15.63 5.63
C SER A 159 -5.51 -14.14 5.96
N GLY A 160 -6.66 -13.52 5.67
CA GLY A 160 -6.93 -12.11 5.89
C GLY A 160 -6.63 -11.25 4.67
N ASP A 161 -6.74 -9.95 4.87
CA ASP A 161 -6.53 -8.95 3.83
C ASP A 161 -5.05 -8.64 3.63
N PHE A 162 -4.71 -8.12 2.45
CA PHE A 162 -3.37 -7.65 2.16
C PHE A 162 -3.39 -6.41 1.26
N VAL A 163 -2.26 -5.74 1.20
CA VAL A 163 -2.00 -4.59 0.33
C VAL A 163 -0.89 -4.98 -0.63
N LEU A 164 -1.06 -4.72 -1.91
CA LEU A 164 0.04 -4.86 -2.85
C LEU A 164 0.77 -3.52 -2.92
N VAL A 165 2.07 -3.55 -2.68
CA VAL A 165 2.93 -2.36 -2.70
C VAL A 165 3.82 -2.43 -3.91
N MET A 166 3.76 -1.41 -4.77
CA MET A 166 4.66 -1.23 -5.91
C MET A 166 5.45 0.05 -5.72
N THR A 167 6.76 -0.05 -5.58
CA THR A 167 7.63 1.12 -5.40
C THR A 167 8.40 1.39 -6.67
N LEU A 168 8.28 2.61 -7.17
CA LEU A 168 9.02 3.11 -8.33
C LEU A 168 10.21 3.93 -7.83
N TYR A 169 11.42 3.59 -8.28
CA TYR A 169 12.65 4.29 -7.91
C TYR A 169 13.17 5.09 -9.10
N ASP A 170 13.66 6.30 -8.81
CA ASP A 170 14.18 7.24 -9.81
C ASP A 170 13.19 7.37 -10.98
N THR A 171 11.99 7.87 -10.65
CA THR A 171 10.86 7.96 -11.55
C THR A 171 10.40 9.41 -11.74
N PRO A 172 10.06 9.82 -12.99
CA PRO A 172 9.40 11.11 -13.23
C PRO A 172 8.05 11.25 -12.51
N ALA A 173 7.39 10.13 -12.19
CA ALA A 173 6.12 10.11 -11.47
C ALA A 173 6.20 10.73 -10.07
N ALA A 174 7.38 10.85 -9.49
CA ALA A 174 7.58 11.54 -8.21
C ALA A 174 7.54 13.09 -8.35
N SER A 175 7.61 13.63 -9.57
CA SER A 175 7.51 15.06 -9.85
C SER A 175 6.11 15.44 -10.32
N SER A 176 5.71 16.70 -10.09
CA SER A 176 4.39 17.21 -10.48
C SER A 176 4.11 17.12 -11.98
N SER A 177 5.16 17.15 -12.82
CA SER A 177 5.05 17.05 -14.28
C SER A 177 4.87 15.61 -14.78
N GLY A 178 5.21 14.60 -14.00
CA GLY A 178 5.09 13.19 -14.39
C GLY A 178 3.79 12.52 -13.97
N LEU A 179 2.89 13.24 -13.30
CA LEU A 179 1.65 12.69 -12.75
C LEU A 179 0.49 12.64 -13.74
N SER A 180 0.50 13.50 -14.80
CA SER A 180 -0.63 13.68 -15.72
C SER A 180 -0.91 12.47 -16.61
N ASP A 181 0.12 11.69 -16.96
CA ASP A 181 0.02 10.57 -17.90
C ASP A 181 0.44 9.24 -17.29
N LEU A 182 0.33 9.12 -15.97
CA LEU A 182 0.77 7.94 -15.25
C LEU A 182 -0.17 6.76 -15.51
N VAL A 183 0.36 5.71 -16.16
CA VAL A 183 -0.33 4.44 -16.38
C VAL A 183 0.22 3.40 -15.41
N MET A 184 -0.66 2.78 -14.63
CA MET A 184 -0.31 1.70 -13.70
C MET A 184 -0.94 0.38 -14.16
N PRO A 185 -0.27 -0.76 -13.91
CA PRO A 185 -0.84 -2.06 -14.28
C PRO A 185 -2.13 -2.34 -13.52
N GLY A 186 -3.08 -2.97 -14.22
CA GLY A 186 -4.37 -3.35 -13.66
C GLY A 186 -4.25 -4.59 -12.77
N LEU A 187 -5.13 -4.70 -11.78
CA LEU A 187 -5.18 -5.81 -10.84
C LEU A 187 -6.55 -6.48 -10.88
N VAL A 188 -6.62 -7.71 -11.37
CA VAL A 188 -7.88 -8.45 -11.56
C VAL A 188 -7.84 -9.74 -10.78
N ARG A 189 -8.91 -10.04 -10.03
CA ARG A 189 -9.09 -11.36 -9.41
C ARG A 189 -9.37 -12.40 -10.46
N ILE A 190 -8.65 -13.51 -10.43
CA ILE A 190 -8.82 -14.64 -11.32
C ILE A 190 -9.22 -15.89 -10.52
N ALA A 191 -9.69 -16.93 -11.22
CA ALA A 191 -9.93 -18.22 -10.58
C ALA A 191 -8.60 -18.85 -10.17
N GLY A 192 -8.42 -19.10 -8.88
CA GLY A 192 -7.29 -19.85 -8.36
C GLY A 192 -7.56 -21.36 -8.38
N ALA A 193 -6.53 -22.14 -8.08
CA ALA A 193 -6.63 -23.60 -7.99
C ALA A 193 -7.64 -24.04 -6.90
N ASN A 194 -7.84 -23.23 -5.87
CA ASN A 194 -8.78 -23.44 -4.77
C ASN A 194 -9.85 -22.33 -4.70
N PRO A 195 -10.95 -22.40 -5.49
CA PRO A 195 -11.99 -21.36 -5.47
C PRO A 195 -12.67 -21.18 -4.11
N GLY A 196 -12.63 -22.20 -3.25
CA GLY A 196 -13.17 -22.17 -1.88
C GLY A 196 -12.38 -21.29 -0.92
N ALA A 197 -11.08 -21.19 -1.10
CA ALA A 197 -10.19 -20.37 -0.23
C ALA A 197 -10.42 -18.85 -0.40
N CYS A 198 -11.04 -18.44 -1.50
CA CYS A 198 -11.35 -17.05 -1.81
C CYS A 198 -12.75 -16.62 -1.35
N ARG A 199 -13.49 -17.50 -0.64
CA ARG A 199 -14.80 -17.20 -0.07
C ARG A 199 -14.61 -16.72 1.37
N GLY A 200 -14.82 -15.44 1.60
CA GLY A 200 -14.82 -14.84 2.91
C GLY A 200 -15.42 -13.46 2.87
#